data_2d2eb47a480664f0f52e98777a4e793f
#
_entry.id   2d2eb47a480664f0f52e98777a4e793f
#
_cell.length_a   1.000
_cell.length_b   1.000
_cell.length_c   1.000
_cell.angle_alpha   90.00
_cell.angle_beta   90.00
_cell.angle_gamma   90.00
#
_symmetry.space_group_name_H-M   'P 1'
#
loop_
_entity.id
_entity.type
_entity.pdbx_description
1 polymer ?
#
loop_
_entity_poly.entity_id
_entity_poly.type
_entity_poly.pdbx_seq_one_letter_code
_entity_poly.pdbx_strand_id
1 'polypeptide(L)'
;MVEDQYPFKFKWKEAGLVNTPVNNNMKQGKLRYSEAFYSVQGEGKFVGVPSVFLRTFGCNFRCMNFGLDRGEKMRDEKQKEGIIHNQEVQGLLDKNIHKTTNRFEDLPIIHTGCDTYASIYPEFKHFNMLRTIDEVVEHLISLLPEGKWTMDNGQDVHLIMTGGEPLLAWQRLYIDLFEHPKMKDLKNVTFETNTTQMLHNNFKDYLTNQDRFEVTWSCSPKLSVSGEPWETAIKPQVALDYADVDGSDMYLKFVVADRVDIDEAGRAVAEYRKAGIECPVYLMPLGGRSEEYNLNVQEVANICMERGWRFTPRLHISLFGNAWGT
;
A
#
# COMPACT_ATOMS: atom_id res chain seq x y z
N MET A 1 -12.02 -14.65 27.75
CA MET A 1 -12.92 -13.53 28.07
C MET A 1 -12.04 -12.34 28.38
N VAL A 2 -11.65 -11.60 27.35
CA VAL A 2 -11.11 -10.24 27.42
C VAL A 2 -11.79 -9.48 26.29
N GLU A 3 -13.11 -9.32 26.41
CA GLU A 3 -13.90 -8.34 25.68
C GLU A 3 -14.09 -7.14 26.61
N ASP A 4 -14.01 -5.92 26.04
CA ASP A 4 -14.27 -4.62 26.67
C ASP A 4 -13.07 -3.88 27.31
N GLN A 5 -12.08 -3.49 26.48
CA GLN A 5 -11.14 -2.43 26.91
C GLN A 5 -10.86 -1.31 25.88
N TYR A 6 -11.65 -1.16 24.82
CA TYR A 6 -11.48 -0.01 23.93
C TYR A 6 -12.79 0.80 23.82
N PRO A 7 -12.87 1.98 24.47
CA PRO A 7 -14.08 2.81 24.50
C PRO A 7 -14.32 3.64 23.23
N PHE A 8 -13.53 3.52 22.20
CA PHE A 8 -13.72 4.27 20.95
C PHE A 8 -14.31 3.39 19.85
N LYS A 9 -15.63 3.15 19.90
CA LYS A 9 -16.38 2.72 18.73
C LYS A 9 -16.68 3.96 17.89
N PHE A 10 -15.92 4.18 16.82
CA PHE A 10 -16.34 5.11 15.77
C PHE A 10 -17.66 4.61 15.18
N LYS A 11 -18.75 5.31 15.47
CA LYS A 11 -20.02 5.06 14.81
C LYS A 11 -19.94 5.64 13.40
N TRP A 12 -19.85 4.76 12.42
CA TRP A 12 -20.03 5.12 11.02
C TRP A 12 -21.46 5.67 10.86
N LYS A 13 -21.59 6.96 10.58
CA LYS A 13 -22.83 7.52 10.07
C LYS A 13 -22.90 7.12 8.60
N GLU A 14 -23.94 6.38 8.23
CA GLU A 14 -24.33 6.25 6.83
C GLU A 14 -24.62 7.66 6.30
N ALA A 15 -23.70 8.20 5.51
CA ALA A 15 -23.89 9.47 4.83
C ALA A 15 -24.88 9.25 3.70
N GLY A 16 -26.12 9.71 3.89
CA GLY A 16 -27.14 9.76 2.86
C GLY A 16 -26.63 10.55 1.65
N LEU A 17 -26.60 9.90 0.49
CA LEU A 17 -26.25 10.50 -0.79
C LEU A 17 -27.21 11.63 -1.12
N VAL A 18 -26.76 12.88 -1.07
CA VAL A 18 -27.48 14.02 -1.62
C VAL A 18 -27.21 14.07 -3.13
N ASN A 19 -28.22 13.79 -3.93
CA ASN A 19 -28.17 13.92 -5.39
C ASN A 19 -28.02 15.41 -5.78
N THR A 20 -26.80 15.81 -6.16
CA THR A 20 -26.59 17.04 -6.95
C THR A 20 -26.53 16.66 -8.43
N PRO A 21 -27.26 17.31 -9.32
CA PRO A 21 -27.22 17.00 -10.75
C PRO A 21 -25.92 17.54 -11.35
N VAL A 22 -25.03 16.65 -11.74
CA VAL A 22 -23.84 16.96 -12.53
C VAL A 22 -24.17 16.72 -14.01
N ASN A 23 -24.03 17.76 -14.82
CA ASN A 23 -24.26 17.73 -16.25
C ASN A 23 -23.03 17.06 -16.91
N ASN A 24 -23.15 15.83 -17.39
CA ASN A 24 -22.01 15.09 -17.95
C ASN A 24 -22.32 14.30 -19.20
N ASN A 25 -21.78 14.77 -20.31
CA ASN A 25 -21.70 14.04 -21.58
C ASN A 25 -20.31 13.44 -21.85
N MET A 26 -19.42 13.31 -20.88
CA MET A 26 -18.19 12.50 -21.00
C MET A 26 -18.33 11.26 -20.13
N LYS A 27 -18.06 10.07 -20.69
CA LYS A 27 -17.95 8.83 -19.91
C LYS A 27 -16.78 8.99 -18.95
N GLN A 28 -17.05 9.38 -17.73
CA GLN A 28 -16.02 9.41 -16.67
C GLN A 28 -15.38 8.03 -16.51
N GLY A 29 -14.05 7.99 -16.42
CA GLY A 29 -13.33 6.79 -16.09
C GLY A 29 -13.76 6.26 -14.71
N LYS A 30 -13.70 4.94 -14.53
CA LYS A 30 -14.03 4.31 -13.24
C LYS A 30 -12.79 3.68 -12.64
N LEU A 31 -12.50 4.04 -11.40
CA LEU A 31 -11.44 3.48 -10.61
C LEU A 31 -11.96 2.29 -9.78
N ARG A 32 -11.19 1.21 -9.76
CA ARG A 32 -11.46 0.05 -8.91
C ARG A 32 -10.55 0.06 -7.69
N TYR A 33 -11.13 0.03 -6.51
CA TYR A 33 -10.41 -0.01 -5.26
C TYR A 33 -11.09 -0.97 -4.27
N SER A 34 -10.29 -1.52 -3.37
CA SER A 34 -10.75 -2.51 -2.39
C SER A 34 -11.34 -1.83 -1.18
N GLU A 35 -10.64 -0.83 -0.67
CA GLU A 35 -11.06 -0.05 0.48
C GLU A 35 -10.51 1.38 0.40
N ALA A 36 -11.15 2.29 1.12
CA ALA A 36 -10.61 3.56 1.51
C ALA A 36 -10.94 3.81 2.97
N PHE A 37 -9.97 4.27 3.75
CA PHE A 37 -10.13 4.42 5.20
C PHE A 37 -9.24 5.54 5.73
N TYR A 38 -9.59 6.05 6.91
CA TYR A 38 -8.79 7.02 7.65
C TYR A 38 -8.12 6.35 8.85
N SER A 39 -6.79 6.45 8.91
CA SER A 39 -5.99 5.87 9.99
C SER A 39 -4.70 6.66 10.16
N VAL A 40 -3.78 6.17 10.97
CA VAL A 40 -2.41 6.67 11.04
C VAL A 40 -1.52 5.91 10.06
N GLN A 41 -0.59 6.61 9.39
CA GLN A 41 0.44 5.92 8.60
C GLN A 41 1.28 5.04 9.53
N GLY A 42 1.32 3.74 9.25
CA GLY A 42 2.02 2.75 10.08
C GLY A 42 3.48 2.52 9.72
N GLU A 43 3.93 3.01 8.54
CA GLU A 43 5.19 2.62 7.94
C GLU A 43 5.93 3.80 7.28
N GLY A 44 7.26 3.66 7.13
CA GLY A 44 8.08 4.58 6.35
C GLY A 44 8.28 5.96 6.97
N LYS A 45 8.44 6.96 6.12
CA LYS A 45 8.79 8.34 6.50
C LYS A 45 7.71 9.01 7.37
N PHE A 46 6.47 8.66 7.20
CA PHE A 46 5.32 9.36 7.78
C PHE A 46 4.62 8.59 8.91
N VAL A 47 5.33 7.67 9.57
CA VAL A 47 4.78 6.92 10.72
C VAL A 47 4.13 7.87 11.74
N GLY A 48 2.88 7.56 12.11
CA GLY A 48 2.10 8.35 13.07
C GLY A 48 1.30 9.50 12.47
N VAL A 49 1.48 9.80 11.17
CA VAL A 49 0.76 10.89 10.51
C VAL A 49 -0.67 10.45 10.17
N PRO A 50 -1.71 11.23 10.56
CA PRO A 50 -3.08 10.98 10.15
C PRO A 50 -3.22 10.98 8.63
N SER A 51 -3.78 9.90 8.08
CA SER A 51 -3.79 9.67 6.65
C SER A 51 -5.09 9.04 6.17
N VAL A 52 -5.54 9.42 4.99
CA VAL A 52 -6.55 8.69 4.23
C VAL A 52 -5.84 7.76 3.26
N PHE A 53 -6.20 6.49 3.28
CA PHE A 53 -5.67 5.48 2.38
C PHE A 53 -6.67 5.18 1.28
N LEU A 54 -6.19 5.08 0.04
CA LEU A 54 -6.93 4.56 -1.10
C LEU A 54 -6.23 3.32 -1.62
N ARG A 55 -6.78 2.14 -1.34
CA ARG A 55 -6.22 0.84 -1.72
C ARG A 55 -6.82 0.36 -3.04
N THR A 56 -6.08 0.55 -4.13
CA THR A 56 -6.52 0.12 -5.46
C THR A 56 -6.42 -1.40 -5.64
N PHE A 57 -7.24 -1.92 -6.54
CA PHE A 57 -7.25 -3.35 -6.86
C PHE A 57 -6.32 -3.69 -8.02
N GLY A 58 -5.57 -4.77 -7.84
CA GLY A 58 -4.67 -5.37 -8.82
C GLY A 58 -3.20 -5.20 -8.45
N CYS A 59 -2.41 -6.24 -8.68
CA CYS A 59 -0.97 -6.25 -8.52
C CYS A 59 -0.34 -7.16 -9.58
N ASN A 60 0.86 -6.80 -10.01
CA ASN A 60 1.68 -7.64 -10.88
C ASN A 60 2.47 -8.71 -10.10
N PHE A 61 2.50 -8.62 -8.76
CA PHE A 61 3.12 -9.58 -7.85
C PHE A 61 2.08 -10.37 -7.06
N ARG A 62 2.51 -11.46 -6.42
CA ARG A 62 1.71 -12.28 -5.51
C ARG A 62 2.30 -12.36 -4.11
N CYS A 63 3.61 -12.16 -3.99
CA CYS A 63 4.36 -12.18 -2.72
C CYS A 63 3.99 -13.41 -1.85
N MET A 64 3.94 -14.60 -2.47
CA MET A 64 3.38 -15.81 -1.86
C MET A 64 4.20 -16.36 -0.70
N ASN A 65 5.48 -15.97 -0.58
CA ASN A 65 6.41 -16.57 0.38
C ASN A 65 6.57 -15.76 1.67
N PHE A 66 5.94 -14.59 1.80
CA PHE A 66 6.02 -13.86 3.08
C PHE A 66 5.50 -14.73 4.22
N GLY A 67 6.23 -14.77 5.34
CA GLY A 67 5.88 -15.55 6.52
C GLY A 67 6.12 -17.07 6.42
N LEU A 68 6.63 -17.58 5.29
CA LEU A 68 7.06 -18.98 5.16
C LEU A 68 8.46 -19.16 5.74
N ASP A 69 8.73 -20.39 6.21
CA ASP A 69 10.06 -20.77 6.65
C ASP A 69 11.07 -20.68 5.50
N ARG A 70 12.30 -20.28 5.83
CA ARG A 70 13.36 -20.14 4.83
C ARG A 70 13.67 -21.49 4.18
N GLY A 71 13.54 -21.53 2.86
CA GLY A 71 13.70 -22.76 2.05
C GLY A 71 12.37 -23.37 1.59
N GLU A 72 11.24 -22.99 2.16
CA GLU A 72 9.94 -23.28 1.58
C GLU A 72 9.70 -22.44 0.32
N LYS A 73 9.96 -23.05 -0.83
CA LYS A 73 9.76 -22.39 -2.12
C LYS A 73 8.36 -22.68 -2.67
N MET A 74 7.36 -21.96 -2.19
CA MET A 74 5.99 -22.08 -2.72
C MET A 74 5.91 -21.88 -4.23
N ARG A 75 6.74 -20.96 -4.78
CA ARG A 75 6.60 -20.54 -6.17
C ARG A 75 7.11 -21.57 -7.17
N ASP A 76 8.30 -22.15 -6.94
CA ASP A 76 8.95 -23.02 -7.95
C ASP A 76 8.30 -24.40 -8.03
N GLU A 77 7.86 -24.96 -6.92
CA GLU A 77 7.28 -26.29 -6.88
C GLU A 77 5.79 -26.28 -7.26
N LYS A 78 5.03 -25.35 -6.72
CA LYS A 78 3.58 -25.29 -6.91
C LYS A 78 3.13 -24.57 -8.18
N GLN A 79 3.95 -23.71 -8.79
CA GLN A 79 3.70 -23.22 -10.15
C GLN A 79 3.79 -24.36 -11.19
N LYS A 80 4.70 -25.32 -10.98
CA LYS A 80 4.76 -26.54 -11.83
C LYS A 80 3.53 -27.40 -11.67
N GLU A 81 2.85 -27.35 -10.53
CA GLU A 81 1.60 -28.06 -10.23
C GLU A 81 0.35 -27.27 -10.63
N GLY A 82 0.51 -26.04 -11.20
CA GLY A 82 -0.61 -25.18 -11.58
C GLY A 82 -1.24 -24.41 -10.42
N ILE A 83 -0.63 -24.40 -9.23
CA ILE A 83 -1.10 -23.68 -8.06
C ILE A 83 -0.63 -22.22 -8.15
N ILE A 84 -1.57 -21.29 -8.20
CA ILE A 84 -1.33 -19.86 -8.35
C ILE A 84 -1.60 -19.05 -7.09
N HIS A 85 -2.00 -19.69 -5.98
CA HIS A 85 -2.32 -19.06 -4.71
C HIS A 85 -1.38 -19.52 -3.60
N ASN A 86 -1.16 -18.64 -2.61
CA ASN A 86 -0.60 -19.04 -1.32
C ASN A 86 -1.52 -20.07 -0.64
N GLN A 87 -0.96 -20.94 0.22
CA GLN A 87 -1.73 -22.03 0.86
C GLN A 87 -2.89 -21.51 1.72
N GLU A 88 -2.70 -20.42 2.46
CA GLU A 88 -3.79 -19.85 3.27
C GLU A 88 -4.88 -19.28 2.40
N VAL A 89 -4.54 -18.51 1.35
CA VAL A 89 -5.53 -18.00 0.38
C VAL A 89 -6.26 -19.15 -0.28
N GLN A 90 -5.56 -20.22 -0.71
CA GLN A 90 -6.20 -21.40 -1.27
C GLN A 90 -7.17 -22.04 -0.26
N GLY A 91 -6.78 -22.14 1.01
CA GLY A 91 -7.66 -22.63 2.07
C GLY A 91 -8.91 -21.79 2.28
N LEU A 92 -8.84 -20.47 2.10
CA LEU A 92 -10.01 -19.58 2.13
C LEU A 92 -10.94 -19.86 0.92
N LEU A 93 -10.36 -20.08 -0.26
CA LEU A 93 -11.11 -20.39 -1.48
C LEU A 93 -11.81 -21.74 -1.37
N ASP A 94 -11.12 -22.77 -0.89
CA ASP A 94 -11.65 -24.13 -0.70
C ASP A 94 -12.83 -24.16 0.29
N LYS A 95 -12.76 -23.34 1.33
CA LYS A 95 -13.84 -23.12 2.30
C LYS A 95 -14.94 -22.18 1.79
N ASN A 96 -14.82 -21.67 0.57
CA ASN A 96 -15.73 -20.68 -0.02
C ASN A 96 -15.89 -19.38 0.80
N ILE A 97 -14.91 -18.99 1.60
CA ILE A 97 -14.95 -17.77 2.42
C ILE A 97 -15.24 -16.55 1.56
N HIS A 98 -14.64 -16.46 0.36
CA HIS A 98 -14.88 -15.38 -0.61
C HIS A 98 -16.34 -15.30 -1.10
N LYS A 99 -17.16 -16.37 -0.94
CA LYS A 99 -18.58 -16.38 -1.32
C LYS A 99 -19.54 -16.24 -0.15
N THR A 100 -19.08 -16.60 1.05
CA THR A 100 -19.92 -16.61 2.27
C THR A 100 -19.73 -15.36 3.11
N THR A 101 -18.60 -14.66 2.95
CA THR A 101 -18.37 -13.37 3.58
C THR A 101 -19.06 -12.26 2.80
N ASN A 102 -19.73 -11.36 3.48
CA ASN A 102 -20.52 -10.29 2.86
C ASN A 102 -19.77 -8.95 2.78
N ARG A 103 -18.82 -8.73 3.68
CA ARG A 103 -18.10 -7.46 3.81
C ARG A 103 -16.60 -7.70 3.69
N PHE A 104 -15.90 -6.73 3.08
CA PHE A 104 -14.45 -6.78 2.92
C PHE A 104 -13.72 -6.89 4.28
N GLU A 105 -14.20 -6.14 5.28
CA GLU A 105 -13.61 -6.04 6.61
C GLU A 105 -13.76 -7.35 7.42
N ASP A 106 -14.68 -8.22 7.04
CA ASP A 106 -14.92 -9.51 7.70
C ASP A 106 -14.03 -10.63 7.11
N LEU A 107 -13.21 -10.32 6.10
CA LEU A 107 -12.27 -11.28 5.52
C LEU A 107 -11.16 -11.62 6.51
N PRO A 108 -10.76 -12.90 6.63
CA PRO A 108 -9.71 -13.31 7.56
C PRO A 108 -8.37 -12.63 7.29
N ILE A 109 -7.63 -12.34 8.34
CA ILE A 109 -6.20 -11.97 8.26
C ILE A 109 -5.41 -13.26 8.09
N ILE A 110 -4.48 -13.27 7.13
CA ILE A 110 -3.61 -14.42 6.85
C ILE A 110 -2.22 -14.22 7.48
N HIS A 111 -1.51 -15.32 7.75
CA HIS A 111 -0.17 -15.32 8.33
C HIS A 111 0.93 -15.32 7.28
N THR A 112 0.67 -15.99 6.15
CA THR A 112 1.65 -16.18 5.09
C THR A 112 1.13 -15.60 3.78
N GLY A 113 2.05 -15.12 2.93
CA GLY A 113 1.72 -14.46 1.67
C GLY A 113 1.47 -12.97 1.83
N CYS A 114 0.82 -12.39 0.84
CA CYS A 114 0.49 -10.97 0.85
C CYS A 114 -0.68 -10.68 1.78
N ASP A 115 -0.47 -9.84 2.80
CA ASP A 115 -1.50 -9.42 3.76
C ASP A 115 -2.69 -8.69 3.12
N THR A 116 -2.49 -8.11 1.94
CA THR A 116 -3.54 -7.47 1.14
C THR A 116 -4.10 -8.38 0.03
N TYR A 117 -4.11 -9.69 0.24
CA TYR A 117 -4.52 -10.71 -0.74
C TYR A 117 -5.85 -10.40 -1.44
N ALA A 118 -6.82 -9.87 -0.71
CA ALA A 118 -8.14 -9.55 -1.25
C ALA A 118 -8.11 -8.39 -2.26
N SER A 119 -7.02 -7.62 -2.29
CA SER A 119 -6.80 -6.55 -3.27
C SER A 119 -6.04 -7.01 -4.52
N ILE A 120 -5.57 -8.27 -4.56
CA ILE A 120 -4.74 -8.76 -5.67
C ILE A 120 -5.32 -9.98 -6.39
N TYR A 121 -6.07 -10.84 -5.71
CA TYR A 121 -6.61 -12.05 -6.32
C TYR A 121 -8.00 -11.82 -6.94
N PRO A 122 -8.22 -12.28 -8.20
CA PRO A 122 -9.47 -12.06 -8.95
C PRO A 122 -10.71 -12.61 -8.25
N GLU A 123 -10.57 -13.66 -7.46
CA GLU A 123 -11.65 -14.33 -6.72
C GLU A 123 -12.31 -13.41 -5.68
N PHE A 124 -11.56 -12.41 -5.20
CA PHE A 124 -12.05 -11.39 -4.26
C PHE A 124 -12.50 -10.09 -4.95
N LYS A 125 -12.48 -10.05 -6.27
CA LYS A 125 -12.81 -8.84 -7.05
C LYS A 125 -14.22 -8.28 -6.79
N HIS A 126 -15.16 -9.12 -6.38
CA HIS A 126 -16.54 -8.72 -6.10
C HIS A 126 -16.69 -7.87 -4.83
N PHE A 127 -15.72 -7.92 -3.90
CA PHE A 127 -15.68 -7.01 -2.75
C PHE A 127 -15.25 -5.59 -3.13
N ASN A 128 -14.66 -5.42 -4.30
CA ASN A 128 -14.08 -4.13 -4.69
C ASN A 128 -15.14 -3.19 -5.26
N MET A 129 -15.02 -1.93 -4.90
CA MET A 129 -15.83 -0.85 -5.43
C MET A 129 -15.32 -0.45 -6.82
N LEU A 130 -16.23 -0.24 -7.76
CA LEU A 130 -15.95 0.35 -9.08
C LEU A 130 -16.73 1.64 -9.21
N ARG A 131 -16.06 2.78 -8.97
CA ARG A 131 -16.71 4.09 -8.88
C ARG A 131 -16.12 5.10 -9.87
N THR A 132 -16.92 6.08 -10.25
CA THR A 132 -16.46 7.26 -10.98
C THR A 132 -15.49 8.07 -10.10
N ILE A 133 -14.71 8.95 -10.70
CA ILE A 133 -13.78 9.80 -9.93
C ILE A 133 -14.53 10.68 -8.93
N ASP A 134 -15.67 11.24 -9.31
CA ASP A 134 -16.50 12.04 -8.38
C ASP A 134 -16.92 11.21 -7.16
N GLU A 135 -17.40 9.98 -7.37
CA GLU A 135 -17.79 9.08 -6.28
C GLU A 135 -16.60 8.66 -5.40
N VAL A 136 -15.41 8.50 -5.99
CA VAL A 136 -14.17 8.22 -5.24
C VAL A 136 -13.82 9.42 -4.37
N VAL A 137 -13.82 10.62 -4.93
CA VAL A 137 -13.50 11.85 -4.18
C VAL A 137 -14.50 12.07 -3.05
N GLU A 138 -15.80 11.93 -3.32
CA GLU A 138 -16.83 12.05 -2.26
C GLU A 138 -16.57 11.04 -1.12
N HIS A 139 -16.17 9.81 -1.45
CA HIS A 139 -15.81 8.83 -0.44
C HIS A 139 -14.58 9.28 0.36
N LEU A 140 -13.49 9.73 -0.29
CA LEU A 140 -12.30 10.20 0.41
C LEU A 140 -12.61 11.39 1.33
N ILE A 141 -13.37 12.37 0.86
CA ILE A 141 -13.78 13.53 1.67
C ILE A 141 -14.64 13.10 2.87
N SER A 142 -15.51 12.10 2.71
CA SER A 142 -16.34 11.58 3.82
C SER A 142 -15.55 10.92 4.94
N LEU A 143 -14.31 10.49 4.67
CA LEU A 143 -13.40 9.89 5.65
C LEU A 143 -12.64 10.93 6.46
N LEU A 144 -12.51 12.16 5.96
CA LEU A 144 -11.78 13.22 6.63
C LEU A 144 -12.55 13.69 7.88
N PRO A 145 -11.89 13.90 9.03
CA PRO A 145 -12.55 14.27 10.30
C PRO A 145 -13.45 15.49 10.19
N GLU A 146 -13.03 16.51 9.40
CA GLU A 146 -13.75 17.77 9.19
C GLU A 146 -14.22 17.94 7.74
N GLY A 147 -14.12 16.86 6.92
CA GLY A 147 -14.40 16.94 5.49
C GLY A 147 -13.41 17.82 4.70
N LYS A 148 -12.21 18.04 5.26
CA LYS A 148 -11.16 18.91 4.70
C LYS A 148 -9.80 18.23 4.78
N TRP A 149 -8.92 18.49 3.80
CA TRP A 149 -7.53 18.00 3.79
C TRP A 149 -6.64 18.75 4.79
N THR A 150 -6.90 20.01 5.07
CA THR A 150 -6.29 20.78 6.15
C THR A 150 -7.35 21.03 7.22
N MET A 151 -7.12 20.54 8.43
CA MET A 151 -8.00 20.67 9.57
C MET A 151 -7.99 22.13 10.10
N ASP A 152 -9.00 22.50 10.87
CA ASP A 152 -9.12 23.86 11.45
C ASP A 152 -7.96 24.22 12.40
N ASN A 153 -7.26 23.22 12.95
CA ASN A 153 -6.04 23.40 13.75
C ASN A 153 -4.76 23.57 12.90
N GLY A 154 -4.88 23.61 11.58
CA GLY A 154 -3.76 23.76 10.64
C GLY A 154 -3.00 22.48 10.33
N GLN A 155 -3.44 21.30 10.81
CA GLN A 155 -2.81 20.03 10.49
C GLN A 155 -3.35 19.46 9.17
N ASP A 156 -2.44 19.00 8.32
CA ASP A 156 -2.79 18.36 7.07
C ASP A 156 -3.05 16.87 7.24
N VAL A 157 -4.05 16.35 6.52
CA VAL A 157 -4.28 14.91 6.37
C VAL A 157 -3.58 14.46 5.10
N HIS A 158 -2.78 13.42 5.20
CA HIS A 158 -2.01 12.85 4.11
C HIS A 158 -2.86 11.90 3.26
N LEU A 159 -2.71 11.89 1.95
CA LEU A 159 -3.30 10.87 1.08
C LEU A 159 -2.27 9.80 0.73
N ILE A 160 -2.59 8.56 1.05
CA ILE A 160 -1.76 7.40 0.73
C ILE A 160 -2.42 6.61 -0.41
N MET A 161 -1.78 6.65 -1.57
CA MET A 161 -2.16 5.84 -2.72
C MET A 161 -1.47 4.49 -2.60
N THR A 162 -2.23 3.45 -2.26
CA THR A 162 -1.73 2.10 -2.01
C THR A 162 -2.57 1.06 -2.74
N GLY A 163 -2.42 -0.21 -2.42
CA GLY A 163 -3.26 -1.23 -3.01
C GLY A 163 -2.55 -2.58 -3.08
N GLY A 164 -2.83 -3.31 -4.15
CA GLY A 164 -1.89 -4.26 -4.69
C GLY A 164 -0.68 -3.51 -5.24
N GLU A 165 -0.82 -2.91 -6.44
CA GLU A 165 0.16 -1.96 -6.99
C GLU A 165 -0.59 -0.74 -7.57
N PRO A 166 -0.50 0.43 -6.94
CA PRO A 166 -1.31 1.58 -7.34
C PRO A 166 -0.95 2.12 -8.74
N LEU A 167 0.28 1.91 -9.20
CA LEU A 167 0.73 2.40 -10.50
C LEU A 167 0.49 1.43 -11.66
N LEU A 168 -0.05 0.23 -11.39
CA LEU A 168 -0.23 -0.80 -12.42
C LEU A 168 -1.25 -0.41 -13.52
N ALA A 169 -2.40 0.18 -13.16
CA ALA A 169 -3.49 0.37 -14.11
C ALA A 169 -4.21 1.71 -14.02
N TRP A 170 -3.99 2.49 -12.97
CA TRP A 170 -4.88 3.58 -12.59
C TRP A 170 -4.33 4.98 -12.86
N GLN A 171 -3.07 5.10 -13.25
CA GLN A 171 -2.35 6.38 -13.43
C GLN A 171 -3.11 7.42 -14.27
N ARG A 172 -3.84 6.97 -15.31
CA ARG A 172 -4.62 7.88 -16.18
C ARG A 172 -5.77 8.57 -15.44
N LEU A 173 -6.31 7.92 -14.41
CA LEU A 173 -7.43 8.44 -13.63
C LEU A 173 -6.97 9.30 -12.46
N TYR A 174 -5.71 9.22 -12.07
CA TYR A 174 -5.17 10.00 -10.95
C TYR A 174 -5.10 11.50 -11.27
N ILE A 175 -4.91 11.88 -12.54
CA ILE A 175 -4.97 13.28 -12.95
C ILE A 175 -6.37 13.84 -12.66
N ASP A 176 -7.42 13.15 -13.12
CA ASP A 176 -8.81 13.57 -12.88
C ASP A 176 -9.13 13.58 -11.37
N LEU A 177 -8.58 12.62 -10.60
CA LEU A 177 -8.74 12.57 -9.15
C LEU A 177 -8.15 13.81 -8.48
N PHE A 178 -6.89 14.13 -8.79
CA PHE A 178 -6.20 15.26 -8.17
C PHE A 178 -6.72 16.61 -8.63
N GLU A 179 -7.20 16.73 -9.88
CA GLU A 179 -7.79 17.95 -10.41
C GLU A 179 -9.23 18.21 -9.94
N HIS A 180 -9.83 17.26 -9.23
CA HIS A 180 -11.19 17.46 -8.71
C HIS A 180 -11.22 18.62 -7.69
N PRO A 181 -12.22 19.55 -7.76
CA PRO A 181 -12.24 20.74 -6.91
C PRO A 181 -12.14 20.50 -5.40
N LYS A 182 -12.63 19.37 -4.90
CA LYS A 182 -12.54 18.98 -3.48
C LYS A 182 -11.15 18.46 -3.07
N MET A 183 -10.24 18.27 -4.02
CA MET A 183 -8.86 17.86 -3.77
C MET A 183 -7.89 19.07 -3.77
N LYS A 184 -8.36 20.29 -3.99
CA LYS A 184 -7.54 21.50 -4.13
C LYS A 184 -6.65 21.81 -2.92
N ASP A 185 -7.11 21.47 -1.72
CA ASP A 185 -6.41 21.74 -0.45
C ASP A 185 -5.55 20.55 0.02
N LEU A 186 -5.45 19.47 -0.78
CA LEU A 186 -4.54 18.36 -0.55
C LEU A 186 -3.08 18.87 -0.61
N LYS A 187 -2.24 18.50 0.38
CA LYS A 187 -0.85 18.97 0.49
C LYS A 187 0.17 17.85 0.32
N ASN A 188 -0.20 16.62 0.64
CA ASN A 188 0.76 15.51 0.67
C ASN A 188 0.15 14.24 0.07
N VAL A 189 0.85 13.64 -0.87
CA VAL A 189 0.49 12.36 -1.50
C VAL A 189 1.67 11.42 -1.43
N THR A 190 1.47 10.21 -0.90
CA THR A 190 2.46 9.13 -0.99
C THR A 190 1.94 8.00 -1.87
N PHE A 191 2.77 7.53 -2.79
CA PHE A 191 2.54 6.29 -3.53
C PHE A 191 3.35 5.17 -2.88
N GLU A 192 2.65 4.18 -2.30
CA GLU A 192 3.26 2.94 -1.82
C GLU A 192 3.32 1.93 -2.97
N THR A 193 4.48 1.81 -3.59
CA THR A 193 4.67 1.03 -4.83
C THR A 193 5.74 -0.05 -4.67
N ASN A 194 5.59 -1.14 -5.40
CA ASN A 194 6.62 -2.17 -5.51
C ASN A 194 7.77 -1.78 -6.48
N THR A 195 7.71 -0.59 -7.06
CA THR A 195 8.76 0.01 -7.90
C THR A 195 9.02 -0.76 -9.19
N THR A 196 7.96 -1.27 -9.83
CA THR A 196 8.08 -2.02 -11.09
C THR A 196 7.31 -1.40 -12.27
N GLN A 197 6.53 -0.34 -12.01
CA GLN A 197 5.67 0.28 -13.00
C GLN A 197 6.21 1.65 -13.41
N MET A 198 6.61 1.81 -14.68
CA MET A 198 6.97 3.12 -15.22
C MET A 198 5.79 4.09 -15.16
N LEU A 199 6.07 5.35 -14.98
CA LEU A 199 5.04 6.37 -15.07
C LEU A 199 4.56 6.54 -16.53
N HIS A 200 3.27 6.72 -16.71
CA HIS A 200 2.75 7.16 -18.00
C HIS A 200 3.19 8.60 -18.24
N ASN A 201 3.62 8.92 -19.45
CA ASN A 201 4.18 10.25 -19.78
C ASN A 201 3.28 11.41 -19.32
N ASN A 202 1.97 11.33 -19.61
CA ASN A 202 1.02 12.37 -19.23
C ASN A 202 0.86 12.49 -17.70
N PHE A 203 1.00 11.39 -16.96
CA PHE A 203 0.93 11.41 -15.50
C PHE A 203 2.23 11.97 -14.90
N LYS A 204 3.39 11.58 -15.44
CA LYS A 204 4.69 12.14 -15.07
C LYS A 204 4.75 13.64 -15.32
N ASP A 205 4.35 14.07 -16.52
CA ASP A 205 4.28 15.49 -16.91
C ASP A 205 3.35 16.27 -15.95
N TYR A 206 2.21 15.70 -15.60
CA TYR A 206 1.28 16.31 -14.64
C TYR A 206 1.93 16.48 -13.26
N LEU A 207 2.55 15.44 -12.73
CA LEU A 207 3.18 15.49 -11.40
C LEU A 207 4.34 16.48 -11.35
N THR A 208 5.13 16.57 -12.43
CA THR A 208 6.26 17.51 -12.54
C THR A 208 5.80 18.97 -12.61
N ASN A 209 4.65 19.26 -13.24
CA ASN A 209 4.20 20.64 -13.48
C ASN A 209 3.19 21.17 -12.44
N GLN A 210 2.71 20.34 -11.53
CA GLN A 210 1.82 20.77 -10.45
C GLN A 210 2.65 21.24 -9.23
N ASP A 211 2.16 22.25 -8.51
CA ASP A 211 2.80 22.85 -7.32
C ASP A 211 1.90 22.81 -6.06
N ARG A 212 0.78 22.11 -6.12
CA ARG A 212 -0.25 22.11 -5.07
C ARG A 212 0.03 21.15 -3.92
N PHE A 213 0.67 20.02 -4.20
CA PHE A 213 0.96 18.98 -3.20
C PHE A 213 2.34 18.36 -3.44
N GLU A 214 2.94 17.94 -2.35
CA GLU A 214 4.20 17.18 -2.38
C GLU A 214 3.93 15.70 -2.69
N VAL A 215 4.74 15.13 -3.57
CA VAL A 215 4.71 13.70 -3.92
C VAL A 215 5.84 12.97 -3.23
N THR A 216 5.53 11.87 -2.56
CA THR A 216 6.54 10.97 -1.98
C THR A 216 6.40 9.56 -2.57
N TRP A 217 7.49 9.02 -3.06
CA TRP A 217 7.58 7.65 -3.54
C TRP A 217 8.08 6.73 -2.42
N SER A 218 7.18 5.97 -1.82
CA SER A 218 7.50 4.87 -0.90
C SER A 218 7.81 3.62 -1.72
N CYS A 219 9.05 3.52 -2.19
CA CYS A 219 9.51 2.45 -3.04
C CYS A 219 9.79 1.18 -2.22
N SER A 220 9.00 0.13 -2.40
CA SER A 220 9.15 -1.14 -1.68
C SER A 220 9.47 -2.31 -2.62
N PRO A 221 10.69 -2.34 -3.21
CA PRO A 221 11.13 -3.46 -4.03
C PRO A 221 11.08 -4.76 -3.24
N LYS A 222 10.71 -5.86 -3.91
CA LYS A 222 10.52 -7.15 -3.25
C LYS A 222 11.81 -7.96 -3.28
N LEU A 223 12.22 -8.46 -2.10
CA LEU A 223 13.33 -9.38 -1.93
C LEU A 223 12.88 -10.83 -2.09
N SER A 224 13.82 -11.77 -2.11
CA SER A 224 13.55 -13.21 -2.28
C SER A 224 12.61 -13.78 -1.21
N VAL A 225 12.59 -13.20 -0.01
CA VAL A 225 11.63 -13.55 1.06
C VAL A 225 10.18 -13.41 0.63
N SER A 226 9.87 -12.57 -0.35
CA SER A 226 8.53 -12.44 -0.94
C SER A 226 8.18 -13.56 -1.91
N GLY A 227 9.18 -14.28 -2.44
CA GLY A 227 9.03 -15.23 -3.53
C GLY A 227 9.04 -14.60 -4.93
N GLU A 228 9.22 -13.27 -5.03
CA GLU A 228 9.29 -12.60 -6.34
C GLU A 228 10.73 -12.70 -6.90
N PRO A 229 10.90 -13.00 -8.21
CA PRO A 229 12.23 -13.11 -8.80
C PRO A 229 12.96 -11.77 -8.82
N TRP A 230 14.27 -11.79 -8.54
CA TRP A 230 15.13 -10.61 -8.50
C TRP A 230 15.00 -9.73 -9.74
N GLU A 231 15.07 -10.34 -10.93
CA GLU A 231 15.05 -9.65 -12.21
C GLU A 231 13.72 -8.93 -12.50
N THR A 232 12.65 -9.35 -11.84
CA THR A 232 11.33 -8.71 -11.96
C THR A 232 11.08 -7.71 -10.85
N ALA A 233 11.70 -7.88 -9.69
CA ALA A 233 11.42 -7.11 -8.49
C ALA A 233 12.39 -5.92 -8.30
N ILE A 234 13.66 -6.07 -8.72
CA ILE A 234 14.67 -5.01 -8.58
C ILE A 234 14.79 -4.26 -9.90
N LYS A 235 14.22 -3.04 -9.95
CA LYS A 235 14.09 -2.22 -11.16
C LYS A 235 14.61 -0.79 -10.95
N PRO A 236 15.94 -0.58 -10.89
CA PRO A 236 16.51 0.75 -10.65
C PRO A 236 16.05 1.80 -11.69
N GLN A 237 15.81 1.39 -12.94
CA GLN A 237 15.34 2.30 -13.99
C GLN A 237 13.93 2.86 -13.73
N VAL A 238 13.08 2.09 -13.06
CA VAL A 238 11.75 2.56 -12.63
C VAL A 238 11.88 3.59 -11.50
N ALA A 239 12.80 3.36 -10.56
CA ALA A 239 13.06 4.34 -9.50
C ALA A 239 13.65 5.66 -10.06
N LEU A 240 14.49 5.59 -11.09
CA LEU A 240 14.97 6.79 -11.81
C LEU A 240 13.81 7.56 -12.44
N ASP A 241 12.86 6.86 -13.07
CA ASP A 241 11.68 7.48 -13.65
C ASP A 241 10.84 8.24 -12.61
N TYR A 242 10.77 7.72 -11.38
CA TYR A 242 10.12 8.42 -10.26
C TYR A 242 10.95 9.62 -9.76
N ALA A 243 12.27 9.44 -9.65
CA ALA A 243 13.19 10.49 -9.22
C ALA A 243 13.23 11.69 -10.20
N ASP A 244 12.90 11.47 -11.47
CA ASP A 244 12.80 12.51 -12.50
C ASP A 244 11.51 13.38 -12.35
N VAL A 245 10.64 13.10 -11.41
CA VAL A 245 9.49 13.98 -11.09
C VAL A 245 9.98 15.11 -10.20
N ASP A 246 10.07 16.32 -10.76
CA ASP A 246 10.59 17.48 -10.05
C ASP A 246 9.81 17.75 -8.74
N GLY A 247 10.56 18.06 -7.68
CA GLY A 247 9.99 18.35 -6.36
C GLY A 247 9.44 17.13 -5.60
N SER A 248 9.55 15.92 -6.15
CA SER A 248 9.16 14.72 -5.42
C SER A 248 10.26 14.24 -4.48
N ASP A 249 9.84 13.53 -3.41
CA ASP A 249 10.73 12.85 -2.47
C ASP A 249 10.62 11.33 -2.65
N MET A 250 11.67 10.61 -2.27
CA MET A 250 11.75 9.17 -2.44
C MET A 250 12.49 8.49 -1.28
N TYR A 251 12.08 7.28 -0.95
CA TYR A 251 12.87 6.37 -0.14
C TYR A 251 12.68 4.91 -0.56
N LEU A 252 13.69 4.09 -0.32
CA LEU A 252 13.60 2.65 -0.48
C LEU A 252 13.17 2.01 0.85
N LYS A 253 12.22 1.08 0.82
CA LYS A 253 11.72 0.34 1.99
C LYS A 253 11.75 -1.16 1.70
N PHE A 254 12.50 -1.93 2.49
CA PHE A 254 12.61 -3.38 2.35
C PHE A 254 11.99 -4.11 3.52
N VAL A 255 11.15 -5.09 3.22
CA VAL A 255 10.63 -6.05 4.21
C VAL A 255 11.68 -7.13 4.43
N VAL A 256 12.07 -7.37 5.67
CA VAL A 256 13.16 -8.28 6.04
C VAL A 256 12.76 -9.17 7.23
N ALA A 257 13.07 -10.46 7.14
CA ALA A 257 12.84 -11.42 8.21
C ALA A 257 14.11 -11.64 9.06
N ASP A 258 15.29 -11.62 8.44
CA ASP A 258 16.56 -11.92 9.06
C ASP A 258 17.76 -11.26 8.34
N ARG A 259 19.00 -11.60 8.77
CA ARG A 259 20.25 -11.07 8.20
C ARG A 259 20.43 -11.40 6.72
N VAL A 260 19.92 -12.53 6.24
CA VAL A 260 20.06 -12.91 4.81
C VAL A 260 19.27 -11.93 3.94
N ASP A 261 18.05 -11.56 4.38
CA ASP A 261 17.23 -10.56 3.68
C ASP A 261 17.86 -9.17 3.77
N ILE A 262 18.50 -8.84 4.90
CA ILE A 262 19.17 -7.55 5.08
C ILE A 262 20.40 -7.46 4.17
N ASP A 263 21.15 -8.54 3.99
CA ASP A 263 22.28 -8.58 3.04
C ASP A 263 21.79 -8.53 1.60
N GLU A 264 20.65 -9.15 1.30
CA GLU A 264 20.00 -9.03 -0.01
C GLU A 264 19.51 -7.59 -0.26
N ALA A 265 18.91 -6.93 0.76
CA ALA A 265 18.58 -5.49 0.69
C ALA A 265 19.82 -4.65 0.40
N GLY A 266 20.97 -4.97 1.01
CA GLY A 266 22.25 -4.32 0.73
C GLY A 266 22.66 -4.43 -0.73
N ARG A 267 22.50 -5.59 -1.34
CA ARG A 267 22.76 -5.79 -2.77
C ARG A 267 21.77 -4.99 -3.63
N ALA A 268 20.49 -5.00 -3.28
CA ALA A 268 19.50 -4.20 -3.99
C ALA A 268 19.83 -2.70 -3.91
N VAL A 269 20.15 -2.18 -2.73
CA VAL A 269 20.57 -0.78 -2.54
C VAL A 269 21.77 -0.45 -3.43
N ALA A 270 22.77 -1.36 -3.53
CA ALA A 270 23.93 -1.14 -4.40
C ALA A 270 23.53 -1.00 -5.87
N GLU A 271 22.56 -1.78 -6.38
CA GLU A 271 22.03 -1.63 -7.74
C GLU A 271 21.31 -0.28 -7.94
N TYR A 272 20.51 0.16 -6.96
CA TYR A 272 19.87 1.48 -7.02
C TYR A 272 20.89 2.61 -6.97
N ARG A 273 21.92 2.54 -6.09
CA ARG A 273 23.02 3.51 -6.03
C ARG A 273 23.82 3.57 -7.32
N LYS A 274 24.15 2.41 -7.92
CA LYS A 274 24.82 2.32 -9.22
C LYS A 274 24.03 3.00 -10.33
N ALA A 275 22.71 2.98 -10.26
CA ALA A 275 21.83 3.68 -11.19
C ALA A 275 21.69 5.18 -10.91
N GLY A 276 22.22 5.70 -9.80
CA GLY A 276 22.18 7.11 -9.42
C GLY A 276 21.09 7.48 -8.41
N ILE A 277 20.40 6.51 -7.80
CA ILE A 277 19.39 6.77 -6.78
C ILE A 277 20.04 7.00 -5.42
N GLU A 278 20.02 8.24 -4.95
CA GLU A 278 20.56 8.67 -3.66
C GLU A 278 19.42 9.07 -2.71
N CYS A 279 18.76 8.08 -2.07
CA CYS A 279 17.65 8.31 -1.17
C CYS A 279 17.81 7.51 0.14
N PRO A 280 17.06 7.86 1.21
CA PRO A 280 17.05 7.08 2.44
C PRO A 280 16.60 5.64 2.22
N VAL A 281 17.19 4.72 3.01
CA VAL A 281 16.83 3.29 3.03
C VAL A 281 16.17 2.98 4.35
N TYR A 282 15.02 2.32 4.30
CA TYR A 282 14.27 1.84 5.45
C TYR A 282 14.24 0.32 5.46
N LEU A 283 14.45 -0.28 6.62
CA LEU A 283 14.15 -1.69 6.86
C LEU A 283 12.90 -1.81 7.71
N MET A 284 12.03 -2.71 7.30
CA MET A 284 10.77 -3.02 7.95
C MET A 284 10.76 -4.50 8.34
N PRO A 285 10.59 -4.84 9.64
CA PRO A 285 10.47 -6.23 10.06
C PRO A 285 9.29 -6.93 9.38
N LEU A 286 9.50 -8.18 8.93
CA LEU A 286 8.44 -9.04 8.43
C LEU A 286 7.51 -9.45 9.58
N GLY A 287 6.24 -9.66 9.28
CA GLY A 287 5.20 -10.18 10.17
C GLY A 287 3.87 -9.47 9.97
N GLY A 288 2.81 -10.25 9.80
CA GLY A 288 1.43 -9.75 9.64
C GLY A 288 0.67 -9.64 10.97
N ARG A 289 1.20 -10.15 12.08
CA ARG A 289 0.63 -10.13 13.41
C ARG A 289 1.65 -9.70 14.45
N SER A 290 1.16 -9.24 15.61
CA SER A 290 2.02 -8.74 16.69
C SER A 290 3.05 -9.78 17.15
N GLU A 291 2.68 -11.04 17.28
CA GLU A 291 3.57 -12.11 17.73
C GLU A 291 4.71 -12.36 16.73
N GLU A 292 4.39 -12.41 15.43
CA GLU A 292 5.36 -12.64 14.36
C GLU A 292 6.24 -11.42 14.13
N TYR A 293 5.63 -10.23 14.09
CA TYR A 293 6.30 -8.96 13.90
C TYR A 293 7.34 -8.68 15.00
N ASN A 294 7.04 -9.02 16.25
CA ASN A 294 7.93 -8.73 17.37
C ASN A 294 9.19 -9.61 17.44
N LEU A 295 9.23 -10.73 16.70
CA LEU A 295 10.34 -11.69 16.78
C LEU A 295 11.69 -11.13 16.32
N ASN A 296 11.71 -10.21 15.34
CA ASN A 296 12.94 -9.68 14.75
C ASN A 296 13.11 -8.15 14.82
N VAL A 297 12.18 -7.45 15.44
CA VAL A 297 12.17 -5.96 15.50
C VAL A 297 13.48 -5.41 16.05
N GLN A 298 13.96 -5.95 17.17
CA GLN A 298 15.18 -5.45 17.82
C GLN A 298 16.42 -5.69 16.95
N GLU A 299 16.52 -6.84 16.31
CA GLU A 299 17.66 -7.15 15.42
C GLU A 299 17.68 -6.22 14.22
N VAL A 300 16.54 -6.02 13.56
CA VAL A 300 16.43 -5.10 12.42
C VAL A 300 16.79 -3.66 12.83
N ALA A 301 16.31 -3.20 13.99
CA ALA A 301 16.64 -1.87 14.49
C ALA A 301 18.15 -1.70 14.74
N ASN A 302 18.81 -2.69 15.37
CA ASN A 302 20.25 -2.67 15.59
C ASN A 302 21.04 -2.58 14.28
N ILE A 303 20.65 -3.37 13.28
CA ILE A 303 21.33 -3.35 11.98
C ILE A 303 21.08 -2.02 11.24
N CYS A 304 19.91 -1.42 11.39
CA CYS A 304 19.68 -0.08 10.85
C CYS A 304 20.67 0.94 11.44
N MET A 305 20.91 0.88 12.75
CA MET A 305 21.90 1.75 13.41
C MET A 305 23.34 1.46 12.92
N GLU A 306 23.70 0.19 12.75
CA GLU A 306 25.02 -0.22 12.24
C GLU A 306 25.29 0.27 10.80
N ARG A 307 24.25 0.23 9.93
CA ARG A 307 24.36 0.59 8.50
C ARG A 307 24.05 2.06 8.20
N GLY A 308 23.60 2.84 9.19
CA GLY A 308 23.12 4.20 8.97
C GLY A 308 21.81 4.25 8.18
N TRP A 309 21.03 3.16 8.19
CA TRP A 309 19.71 3.06 7.57
C TRP A 309 18.63 3.42 8.59
N ARG A 310 17.40 3.60 8.11
CA ARG A 310 16.26 3.93 8.97
C ARG A 310 15.45 2.68 9.28
N PHE A 311 15.06 2.56 10.53
CA PHE A 311 14.09 1.57 10.97
C PHE A 311 12.68 2.12 10.73
N THR A 312 11.77 1.27 10.23
CA THR A 312 10.35 1.59 10.21
C THR A 312 9.53 0.48 10.89
N PRO A 313 8.65 0.83 11.83
CA PRO A 313 7.74 -0.13 12.43
C PRO A 313 6.60 -0.48 11.45
N ARG A 314 5.72 -1.39 11.89
CA ARG A 314 4.36 -1.57 11.38
C ARG A 314 3.40 -1.15 12.50
N LEU A 315 3.28 0.16 12.70
CA LEU A 315 2.56 0.74 13.84
C LEU A 315 1.10 0.31 13.89
N HIS A 316 0.43 0.20 12.73
CA HIS A 316 -0.95 -0.27 12.62
C HIS A 316 -1.17 -1.68 13.20
N ILE A 317 -0.16 -2.56 13.13
CA ILE A 317 -0.23 -3.89 13.77
C ILE A 317 -0.31 -3.74 15.30
N SER A 318 0.55 -2.89 15.87
CA SER A 318 0.59 -2.66 17.33
C SER A 318 -0.68 -1.97 17.83
N LEU A 319 -1.28 -1.09 17.04
CA LEU A 319 -2.48 -0.34 17.42
C LEU A 319 -3.77 -1.13 17.16
N PHE A 320 -3.86 -1.83 16.03
CA PHE A 320 -5.12 -2.35 15.49
C PHE A 320 -5.07 -3.83 15.12
N GLY A 321 -3.94 -4.53 15.36
CA GLY A 321 -3.79 -5.95 15.05
C GLY A 321 -3.82 -6.29 13.55
N ASN A 322 -3.48 -5.34 12.69
CA ASN A 322 -3.54 -5.47 11.21
C ASN A 322 -4.96 -5.72 10.66
N ALA A 323 -5.99 -5.22 11.33
CA ALA A 323 -7.35 -5.32 10.84
C ALA A 323 -7.54 -4.53 9.54
N TRP A 324 -8.46 -4.99 8.67
CA TRP A 324 -8.83 -4.23 7.46
C TRP A 324 -9.35 -2.84 7.83
N GLY A 325 -8.99 -1.81 7.06
CA GLY A 325 -9.40 -0.43 7.33
C GLY A 325 -8.57 0.29 8.42
N THR A 326 -7.39 -0.23 8.75
CA THR A 326 -6.53 0.35 9.80
C THR A 326 -5.10 0.58 9.35
#